data_b3abe108eed926c39feb855a7c5ec930
#
_entry.id   b3abe108eed926c39feb855a7c5ec930
#
_cell.length_a   1.000
_cell.length_b   1.000
_cell.length_c   1.000
_cell.angle_alpha   90.00
_cell.angle_beta   90.00
_cell.angle_gamma   90.00
#
_symmetry.space_group_name_H-M   'P 1'
#
loop_
_entity.id
_entity.type
_entity.pdbx_description
1 polymer ?
#
loop_
_entity_poly.entity_id
_entity_poly.type
_entity_poly.pdbx_seq_one_letter_code
_entity_poly.pdbx_strand_id
1 'polypeptide(L)'
;MVLDDGTYTLLDPSVVEWTFSKPSLSLQNGKLLAEVMPKRTSVQVTASAEGFTSKFTVFILADDGSVKGTDKDHLPEVLRSAIELEASGWKDSEWFGVFYDAQNGWLYHVDHGWVHTATGGTEAAWFWNEQQQWFWTGPNLYPHLYRNRDAAWLYFFQQALPKKIFYNHQTEALEELADR
;
A
#
# COMPACT_ATOMS: atom_id res chain seq x y z
N MET A 1 -12.40 -4.55 14.70
CA MET A 1 -13.76 -3.97 14.87
C MET A 1 -13.61 -2.66 15.62
N VAL A 2 -14.29 -1.60 15.21
CA VAL A 2 -14.38 -0.33 15.94
C VAL A 2 -15.65 -0.37 16.76
N LEU A 3 -15.54 -0.08 18.06
CA LEU A 3 -16.68 0.00 18.94
C LEU A 3 -17.31 1.41 18.87
N ASP A 4 -18.52 1.55 19.41
CA ASP A 4 -19.28 2.81 19.44
C ASP A 4 -18.63 3.91 20.29
N ASP A 5 -17.75 3.53 21.22
CA ASP A 5 -16.91 4.44 22.01
C ASP A 5 -15.61 4.85 21.31
N GLY A 6 -15.40 4.41 20.04
CA GLY A 6 -14.19 4.68 19.24
C GLY A 6 -13.00 3.80 19.59
N THR A 7 -13.13 2.83 20.47
CA THR A 7 -12.06 1.86 20.74
C THR A 7 -12.03 0.74 19.69
N TYR A 8 -10.90 0.04 19.62
CA TYR A 8 -10.72 -1.09 18.71
C TYR A 8 -10.64 -2.38 19.51
N THR A 9 -11.35 -3.40 19.05
CA THR A 9 -11.17 -4.76 19.54
C THR A 9 -10.68 -5.66 18.43
N LEU A 10 -9.74 -6.56 18.77
CA LEU A 10 -9.32 -7.62 17.86
C LEU A 10 -10.35 -8.75 17.94
N LEU A 11 -10.94 -9.10 16.80
CA LEU A 11 -11.78 -10.29 16.71
C LEU A 11 -10.90 -11.51 16.44
N ASP A 12 -11.26 -12.63 17.03
CA ASP A 12 -10.70 -13.92 16.65
C ASP A 12 -11.08 -14.17 15.17
N PRO A 13 -10.10 -14.36 14.26
CA PRO A 13 -10.39 -14.62 12.85
C PRO A 13 -11.32 -15.81 12.62
N SER A 14 -11.40 -16.76 13.55
CA SER A 14 -12.26 -17.95 13.47
C SER A 14 -13.75 -17.66 13.62
N VAL A 15 -14.12 -16.53 14.22
CA VAL A 15 -15.54 -16.13 14.38
C VAL A 15 -16.04 -15.26 13.22
N VAL A 16 -15.18 -14.94 12.26
CA VAL A 16 -15.56 -14.13 11.11
C VAL A 16 -16.07 -15.03 9.98
N GLU A 17 -17.31 -14.85 9.59
CA GLU A 17 -17.89 -15.49 8.42
C GLU A 17 -17.58 -14.69 7.16
N TRP A 18 -16.98 -15.35 6.17
CA TRP A 18 -16.61 -14.76 4.90
C TRP A 18 -17.48 -15.28 3.78
N THR A 19 -18.08 -14.37 3.02
CA THR A 19 -18.81 -14.73 1.81
C THR A 19 -18.28 -13.98 0.60
N PHE A 20 -18.28 -14.67 -0.55
CA PHE A 20 -17.73 -14.18 -1.81
C PHE A 20 -18.80 -14.19 -2.87
N SER A 21 -18.96 -13.10 -3.62
CA SER A 21 -19.97 -13.01 -4.69
C SER A 21 -19.64 -13.87 -5.91
N LYS A 22 -18.42 -14.39 -6.00
CA LYS A 22 -17.97 -15.28 -7.07
C LYS A 22 -17.00 -16.33 -6.53
N PRO A 23 -17.01 -17.56 -7.10
CA PRO A 23 -16.14 -18.65 -6.66
C PRO A 23 -14.67 -18.42 -7.01
N SER A 24 -14.36 -17.46 -7.90
CA SER A 24 -12.99 -17.11 -8.29
C SER A 24 -12.13 -16.52 -7.18
N LEU A 25 -12.69 -16.28 -6.00
CA LEU A 25 -11.99 -15.88 -4.80
C LEU A 25 -12.46 -16.75 -3.64
N SER A 26 -11.51 -17.25 -2.85
CA SER A 26 -11.79 -18.08 -1.67
C SER A 26 -10.85 -17.71 -0.52
N LEU A 27 -11.21 -18.13 0.69
CA LEU A 27 -10.36 -18.00 1.87
C LEU A 27 -9.90 -19.38 2.32
N GLN A 28 -8.57 -19.59 2.39
CA GLN A 28 -7.97 -20.84 2.89
C GLN A 28 -6.86 -20.50 3.86
N ASN A 29 -6.91 -21.09 5.03
CA ASN A 29 -5.92 -20.87 6.09
C ASN A 29 -5.66 -19.38 6.40
N GLY A 30 -6.71 -18.55 6.40
CA GLY A 30 -6.63 -17.11 6.65
C GLY A 30 -6.05 -16.30 5.48
N LYS A 31 -5.82 -16.91 4.32
CA LYS A 31 -5.33 -16.23 3.11
C LYS A 31 -6.39 -16.23 2.03
N LEU A 32 -6.54 -15.07 1.35
CA LEU A 32 -7.37 -14.96 0.15
C LEU A 32 -6.64 -15.61 -1.02
N LEU A 33 -7.28 -16.57 -1.66
CA LEU A 33 -6.78 -17.25 -2.85
C LEU A 33 -7.68 -16.88 -4.03
N ALA A 34 -7.08 -16.40 -5.10
CA ALA A 34 -7.76 -16.06 -6.34
C ALA A 34 -7.45 -17.11 -7.42
N GLU A 35 -8.44 -17.45 -8.22
CA GLU A 35 -8.24 -18.23 -9.45
C GLU A 35 -7.62 -17.36 -10.53
N VAL A 36 -6.89 -17.99 -11.44
CA VAL A 36 -6.38 -17.35 -12.66
C VAL A 36 -7.55 -16.93 -13.55
N MET A 37 -7.63 -15.65 -13.86
CA MET A 37 -8.75 -15.09 -14.63
C MET A 37 -8.27 -14.55 -15.97
N PRO A 38 -8.99 -14.84 -17.09
CA PRO A 38 -8.60 -14.34 -18.43
C PRO A 38 -8.85 -12.83 -18.60
N LYS A 39 -9.60 -12.22 -17.68
CA LYS A 39 -9.88 -10.77 -17.66
C LYS A 39 -10.07 -10.28 -16.23
N ARG A 40 -9.81 -9.00 -16.02
CA ARG A 40 -10.03 -8.34 -14.73
C ARG A 40 -11.45 -8.65 -14.22
N THR A 41 -11.53 -9.21 -13.03
CA THR A 41 -12.78 -9.62 -12.40
C THR A 41 -12.92 -8.98 -11.03
N SER A 42 -14.06 -8.38 -10.75
CA SER A 42 -14.39 -7.88 -9.41
C SER A 42 -15.17 -8.93 -8.62
N VAL A 43 -14.80 -9.11 -7.36
CA VAL A 43 -15.49 -9.97 -6.40
C VAL A 43 -15.84 -9.13 -5.18
N GLN A 44 -17.13 -9.09 -4.82
CA GLN A 44 -17.55 -8.49 -3.57
C GLN A 44 -17.32 -9.51 -2.44
N VAL A 45 -16.63 -9.06 -1.42
CA VAL A 45 -16.35 -9.82 -0.20
C VAL A 45 -17.17 -9.23 0.92
N THR A 46 -17.84 -10.09 1.66
CA THR A 46 -18.57 -9.72 2.88
C THR A 46 -17.96 -10.46 4.06
N ALA A 47 -17.61 -9.73 5.09
CA ALA A 47 -17.16 -10.24 6.38
C ALA A 47 -18.23 -9.96 7.42
N SER A 48 -18.67 -10.97 8.15
CA SER A 48 -19.69 -10.84 9.20
C SER A 48 -19.20 -11.45 10.51
N ALA A 49 -19.34 -10.74 11.61
CA ALA A 49 -19.01 -11.22 12.95
C ALA A 49 -19.88 -10.50 13.98
N GLU A 50 -20.43 -11.23 14.95
CA GLU A 50 -21.16 -10.68 16.11
C GLU A 50 -22.26 -9.65 15.75
N GLY A 51 -22.97 -9.88 14.61
CA GLY A 51 -24.02 -8.98 14.15
C GLY A 51 -23.55 -7.80 13.31
N PHE A 52 -22.24 -7.59 13.17
CA PHE A 52 -21.65 -6.59 12.28
C PHE A 52 -21.33 -7.19 10.91
N THR A 53 -21.49 -6.37 9.88
CA THR A 53 -21.18 -6.76 8.51
C THR A 53 -20.38 -5.67 7.81
N SER A 54 -19.27 -6.05 7.20
CA SER A 54 -18.46 -5.19 6.35
C SER A 54 -18.41 -5.73 4.94
N LYS A 55 -18.45 -4.84 3.93
CA LYS A 55 -18.37 -5.21 2.52
C LYS A 55 -17.27 -4.42 1.83
N PHE A 56 -16.47 -5.12 1.04
CA PHE A 56 -15.45 -4.49 0.20
C PHE A 56 -15.31 -5.25 -1.11
N THR A 57 -14.70 -4.61 -2.11
CA THR A 57 -14.51 -5.21 -3.43
C THR A 57 -13.04 -5.55 -3.64
N VAL A 58 -12.78 -6.80 -4.00
CA VAL A 58 -11.47 -7.28 -4.44
C VAL A 58 -11.46 -7.35 -5.97
N PHE A 59 -10.41 -6.83 -6.60
CA PHE A 59 -10.19 -6.96 -8.03
C PHE A 59 -9.13 -8.02 -8.29
N ILE A 60 -9.53 -9.11 -8.94
CA ILE A 60 -8.62 -10.10 -9.49
C ILE A 60 -8.16 -9.57 -10.84
N LEU A 61 -6.86 -9.34 -10.99
CA LEU A 61 -6.29 -8.89 -12.26
C LEU A 61 -6.30 -10.03 -13.28
N ALA A 62 -6.37 -9.68 -14.56
CA ALA A 62 -6.24 -10.68 -15.62
C ALA A 62 -4.83 -11.27 -15.60
N ASP A 63 -4.73 -12.58 -15.69
CA ASP A 63 -3.50 -13.23 -16.11
C ASP A 63 -3.50 -13.26 -17.64
N ASP A 64 -2.74 -12.37 -18.25
CA ASP A 64 -2.59 -12.29 -19.72
C ASP A 64 -1.58 -13.31 -20.25
N GLY A 65 -1.17 -14.29 -19.41
CA GLY A 65 -0.16 -15.28 -19.75
C GLY A 65 1.25 -14.70 -19.91
N SER A 66 1.42 -13.41 -19.66
CA SER A 66 2.76 -12.86 -19.52
C SER A 66 3.34 -13.41 -18.22
N VAL A 67 4.31 -14.28 -18.32
CA VAL A 67 5.23 -14.55 -17.21
C VAL A 67 5.89 -13.21 -16.94
N LYS A 68 5.32 -12.47 -15.98
CA LYS A 68 6.00 -11.31 -15.44
C LYS A 68 7.27 -11.86 -14.82
N GLY A 69 8.34 -11.81 -15.62
CA GLY A 69 9.67 -12.07 -15.12
C GLY A 69 9.84 -11.21 -13.87
N THR A 70 10.64 -11.65 -12.96
CA THR A 70 11.13 -10.90 -11.80
C THR A 70 11.99 -9.74 -12.29
N ASP A 71 11.45 -8.96 -13.24
CA ASP A 71 12.14 -7.82 -13.81
C ASP A 71 12.08 -6.69 -12.78
N LYS A 72 13.14 -6.63 -11.97
CA LYS A 72 13.32 -5.56 -10.99
C LYS A 72 13.49 -4.18 -11.65
N ASP A 73 13.50 -4.13 -12.97
CA ASP A 73 13.72 -2.89 -13.73
C ASP A 73 12.53 -1.93 -13.69
N HIS A 74 11.32 -2.41 -13.28
CA HIS A 74 10.18 -1.52 -13.03
C HIS A 74 10.29 -0.75 -11.72
N LEU A 75 11.15 -1.21 -10.79
CA LEU A 75 11.42 -0.51 -9.55
C LEU A 75 12.50 0.55 -9.76
N PRO A 76 12.37 1.73 -9.14
CA PRO A 76 13.47 2.68 -9.05
C PRO A 76 14.71 1.99 -8.45
N GLU A 77 15.88 2.35 -8.93
CA GLU A 77 17.13 1.71 -8.52
C GLU A 77 17.33 1.71 -6.99
N VAL A 78 16.92 2.77 -6.32
CA VAL A 78 16.97 2.90 -4.85
C VAL A 78 16.12 1.89 -4.09
N LEU A 79 15.17 1.20 -4.75
CA LEU A 79 14.32 0.16 -4.15
C LEU A 79 14.68 -1.27 -4.61
N ARG A 80 15.63 -1.44 -5.55
CA ARG A 80 15.99 -2.76 -6.08
C ARG A 80 16.65 -3.69 -5.08
N SER A 81 17.24 -3.13 -4.02
CA SER A 81 17.85 -3.88 -2.91
C SER A 81 16.84 -4.38 -1.88
N ALA A 82 15.55 -4.01 -1.99
CA ALA A 82 14.53 -4.45 -1.07
C ALA A 82 14.42 -5.98 -1.05
N ILE A 83 14.28 -6.53 0.16
CA ILE A 83 14.21 -7.97 0.41
C ILE A 83 12.77 -8.44 0.25
N GLU A 84 12.58 -9.53 -0.49
CA GLU A 84 11.25 -10.14 -0.64
C GLU A 84 10.83 -10.83 0.66
N LEU A 85 9.61 -10.55 1.12
CA LEU A 85 9.04 -11.17 2.30
C LEU A 85 8.32 -12.48 1.93
N GLU A 86 7.99 -13.29 2.94
CA GLU A 86 7.27 -14.55 2.73
C GLU A 86 5.91 -14.38 2.01
N ALA A 87 5.24 -13.26 2.23
CA ALA A 87 4.02 -12.91 1.50
C ALA A 87 4.38 -12.39 0.11
N SER A 88 3.99 -13.13 -0.93
CA SER A 88 4.32 -12.84 -2.33
C SER A 88 4.02 -11.40 -2.72
N GLY A 89 4.98 -10.73 -3.35
CA GLY A 89 4.91 -9.34 -3.80
C GLY A 89 5.18 -8.30 -2.71
N TRP A 90 5.29 -8.71 -1.44
CA TRP A 90 5.69 -7.82 -0.37
C TRP A 90 7.21 -7.78 -0.26
N LYS A 91 7.73 -6.59 -0.07
CA LYS A 91 9.18 -6.33 0.05
C LYS A 91 9.43 -5.42 1.24
N ASP A 92 10.62 -5.56 1.81
CA ASP A 92 11.11 -4.70 2.88
C ASP A 92 12.37 -3.97 2.40
N SER A 93 12.32 -2.65 2.43
CA SER A 93 13.44 -1.78 2.14
C SER A 93 13.98 -1.19 3.43
N GLU A 94 15.28 -1.32 3.66
CA GLU A 94 15.94 -0.81 4.86
C GLU A 94 15.65 0.67 5.14
N TRP A 95 15.49 1.48 4.09
CA TRP A 95 15.27 2.92 4.24
C TRP A 95 13.81 3.35 4.05
N PHE A 96 13.06 2.67 3.15
CA PHE A 96 11.68 3.05 2.81
C PHE A 96 10.66 2.29 3.64
N GLY A 97 11.01 1.09 4.13
CA GLY A 97 10.12 0.21 4.89
C GLY A 97 9.37 -0.76 3.99
N VAL A 98 8.27 -1.30 4.53
CA VAL A 98 7.53 -2.39 3.90
C VAL A 98 6.55 -1.88 2.84
N PHE A 99 6.58 -2.50 1.68
CA PHE A 99 5.66 -2.20 0.58
C PHE A 99 5.30 -3.45 -0.24
N TYR A 100 4.14 -3.40 -0.85
CA TYR A 100 3.71 -4.37 -1.86
C TYR A 100 4.04 -3.85 -3.25
N ASP A 101 4.71 -4.66 -4.05
CA ASP A 101 5.10 -4.35 -5.42
C ASP A 101 4.07 -4.90 -6.41
N ALA A 102 3.29 -4.02 -7.02
CA ALA A 102 2.29 -4.41 -8.02
C ALA A 102 2.89 -4.70 -9.41
N GLN A 103 4.23 -4.63 -9.56
CA GLN A 103 4.99 -4.95 -10.78
C GLN A 103 4.64 -4.10 -12.02
N ASN A 104 4.07 -2.94 -11.84
CA ASN A 104 3.66 -2.03 -12.91
C ASN A 104 3.98 -0.56 -12.60
N GLY A 105 4.95 -0.34 -11.71
CA GLY A 105 5.33 0.98 -11.22
C GLY A 105 4.48 1.49 -10.04
N TRP A 106 3.40 0.79 -9.69
CA TRP A 106 2.64 1.07 -8.47
C TRP A 106 3.14 0.21 -7.31
N LEU A 107 3.29 0.86 -6.15
CA LEU A 107 3.61 0.24 -4.87
C LEU A 107 2.51 0.58 -3.87
N TYR A 108 2.20 -0.34 -2.98
CA TYR A 108 1.41 -0.03 -1.79
C TYR A 108 2.34 -0.02 -0.57
N HIS A 109 2.67 1.17 -0.09
CA HIS A 109 3.50 1.35 1.09
C HIS A 109 2.65 1.36 2.36
N VAL A 110 3.10 0.71 3.42
CA VAL A 110 2.32 0.59 4.67
C VAL A 110 1.94 1.95 5.27
N ASP A 111 2.81 2.96 5.17
CA ASP A 111 2.56 4.29 5.71
C ASP A 111 2.03 5.29 4.67
N HIS A 112 2.46 5.19 3.41
CA HIS A 112 2.09 6.17 2.37
C HIS A 112 0.86 5.74 1.54
N GLY A 113 0.43 4.47 1.65
CA GLY A 113 -0.61 3.91 0.81
C GLY A 113 -0.11 3.69 -0.63
N TRP A 114 -1.01 3.81 -1.62
CA TRP A 114 -0.66 3.63 -3.01
C TRP A 114 0.21 4.78 -3.52
N VAL A 115 1.39 4.44 -4.02
CA VAL A 115 2.32 5.34 -4.68
C VAL A 115 2.74 4.79 -6.04
N HIS A 116 2.83 5.65 -7.03
CA HIS A 116 3.43 5.33 -8.32
C HIS A 116 4.88 5.80 -8.33
N THR A 117 5.78 4.97 -8.84
CA THR A 117 7.20 5.31 -8.92
C THR A 117 7.57 5.77 -10.32
N ALA A 118 8.39 6.81 -10.42
CA ALA A 118 9.11 7.11 -11.65
C ALA A 118 10.57 6.70 -11.51
N THR A 119 11.17 6.36 -12.65
CA THR A 119 12.60 6.07 -12.70
C THR A 119 13.38 7.28 -12.19
N GLY A 120 14.19 7.06 -11.17
CA GLY A 120 15.07 8.04 -10.56
C GLY A 120 16.53 7.67 -10.76
N GLY A 121 17.42 8.45 -10.19
CA GLY A 121 18.85 8.11 -10.12
C GLY A 121 19.12 7.03 -9.07
N THR A 122 20.41 6.77 -8.85
CA THR A 122 20.92 5.80 -7.87
C THR A 122 20.72 6.22 -6.41
N GLU A 123 20.47 7.50 -6.17
CA GLU A 123 20.43 8.09 -4.82
C GLU A 123 19.01 8.44 -4.35
N ALA A 124 18.08 8.69 -5.27
CA ALA A 124 16.71 9.05 -4.96
C ALA A 124 15.77 8.80 -6.14
N ALA A 125 14.47 8.77 -5.87
CA ALA A 125 13.44 8.57 -6.88
C ALA A 125 12.25 9.51 -6.66
N TRP A 126 11.45 9.67 -7.71
CA TRP A 126 10.17 10.34 -7.65
C TRP A 126 9.06 9.34 -7.36
N PHE A 127 8.17 9.74 -6.46
CA PHE A 127 6.96 9.00 -6.10
C PHE A 127 5.76 9.91 -6.30
N TRP A 128 4.63 9.33 -6.67
CA TRP A 128 3.40 10.06 -6.83
C TRP A 128 2.27 9.39 -6.04
N ASN A 129 1.48 10.17 -5.35
CA ASN A 129 0.18 9.78 -4.84
C ASN A 129 -0.84 10.91 -5.01
N GLU A 130 -2.12 10.60 -4.85
CA GLU A 130 -3.20 11.58 -5.07
C GLU A 130 -3.11 12.78 -4.11
N GLN A 131 -2.72 12.54 -2.86
CA GLN A 131 -2.73 13.54 -1.81
C GLN A 131 -1.56 14.53 -1.91
N GLN A 132 -0.37 14.02 -2.17
CA GLN A 132 0.87 14.82 -2.24
C GLN A 132 1.29 15.18 -3.66
N GLN A 133 0.74 14.45 -4.65
CA GLN A 133 1.21 14.47 -6.04
C GLN A 133 2.67 13.99 -6.10
N TRP A 134 3.53 14.61 -6.89
CA TRP A 134 4.92 14.20 -6.99
C TRP A 134 5.71 14.63 -5.77
N PHE A 135 6.39 13.66 -5.15
CA PHE A 135 7.40 13.90 -4.11
C PHE A 135 8.66 13.09 -4.41
N TRP A 136 9.78 13.61 -3.97
CA TRP A 136 11.10 13.04 -4.19
C TRP A 136 11.77 12.72 -2.86
N THR A 137 12.37 11.52 -2.77
CA THR A 137 13.10 11.05 -1.60
C THR A 137 14.05 9.91 -1.95
N GLY A 138 14.87 9.50 -1.00
CA GLY A 138 15.82 8.40 -1.16
C GLY A 138 16.46 7.99 0.17
N PRO A 139 17.40 7.01 0.15
CA PRO A 139 18.00 6.43 1.35
C PRO A 139 18.64 7.43 2.31
N ASN A 140 19.27 8.48 1.77
CA ASN A 140 19.94 9.51 2.58
C ASN A 140 19.03 10.69 2.93
N LEU A 141 17.76 10.66 2.53
CA LEU A 141 16.80 11.76 2.70
C LEU A 141 15.64 11.34 3.59
N TYR A 142 15.06 10.17 3.34
CA TYR A 142 13.90 9.70 4.07
C TYR A 142 14.16 9.66 5.58
N PRO A 143 13.25 10.18 6.40
CA PRO A 143 11.86 10.54 6.12
C PRO A 143 11.62 11.98 5.62
N HIS A 144 12.64 12.69 5.13
CA HIS A 144 12.45 13.96 4.46
C HIS A 144 12.01 13.71 3.01
N LEU A 145 10.99 14.46 2.56
CA LEU A 145 10.40 14.39 1.23
C LEU A 145 10.40 15.78 0.61
N TYR A 146 10.85 15.90 -0.63
CA TYR A 146 10.64 17.12 -1.39
C TYR A 146 9.35 17.02 -2.20
N ARG A 147 8.38 17.87 -1.93
CA ARG A 147 7.09 17.91 -2.62
C ARG A 147 7.12 18.92 -3.75
N ASN A 148 6.88 18.44 -4.99
CA ASN A 148 7.06 19.26 -6.19
C ASN A 148 6.01 20.37 -6.34
N ARG A 149 4.72 20.12 -5.97
CA ARG A 149 3.61 21.05 -6.23
C ARG A 149 3.80 22.44 -5.62
N ASP A 150 4.51 22.53 -4.49
CA ASP A 150 4.75 23.76 -3.74
C ASP A 150 6.23 23.98 -3.41
N ALA A 151 7.11 23.15 -3.99
CA ALA A 151 8.54 23.20 -3.78
C ALA A 151 8.95 23.11 -2.29
N ALA A 152 8.17 22.42 -1.46
CA ALA A 152 8.35 22.32 -0.03
C ALA A 152 9.10 21.07 0.39
N TRP A 153 9.99 21.22 1.37
CA TRP A 153 10.53 20.09 2.11
C TRP A 153 9.58 19.72 3.24
N LEU A 154 9.28 18.43 3.35
CA LEU A 154 8.43 17.86 4.38
C LEU A 154 9.23 16.86 5.19
N TYR A 155 8.95 16.77 6.48
CA TYR A 155 9.40 15.69 7.35
C TYR A 155 8.20 14.81 7.67
N PHE A 156 8.27 13.52 7.33
CA PHE A 156 7.21 12.55 7.61
C PHE A 156 7.39 11.96 9.01
N PHE A 157 6.34 12.08 9.83
CA PHE A 157 6.31 11.44 11.15
C PHE A 157 5.83 10.01 11.00
N GLN A 158 6.76 9.07 10.96
CA GLN A 158 6.46 7.64 10.97
C GLN A 158 5.67 7.28 12.24
N GLN A 159 4.77 6.31 12.12
CA GLN A 159 3.97 5.75 13.24
C GLN A 159 2.93 6.70 13.86
N ALA A 160 2.57 7.78 13.22
CA ALA A 160 1.46 8.64 13.67
C ALA A 160 0.06 8.08 13.28
N LEU A 161 -0.03 6.77 13.03
CA LEU A 161 -1.27 6.11 12.60
C LEU A 161 -2.45 6.40 13.57
N PRO A 162 -3.68 6.58 13.05
CA PRO A 162 -4.12 6.39 11.67
C PRO A 162 -3.92 7.59 10.75
N LYS A 163 -3.22 8.62 11.17
CA LYS A 163 -3.06 9.87 10.43
C LYS A 163 -1.65 9.98 9.85
N LYS A 164 -1.56 10.46 8.62
CA LYS A 164 -0.29 10.82 7.98
C LYS A 164 0.04 12.25 8.36
N ILE A 165 1.04 12.43 9.21
CA ILE A 165 1.46 13.75 9.69
C ILE A 165 2.80 14.11 9.07
N PHE A 166 2.88 15.34 8.55
CA PHE A 166 4.08 15.93 7.98
C PHE A 166 4.37 17.27 8.63
N TYR A 167 5.62 17.58 8.84
CA TYR A 167 6.06 18.94 9.13
C TYR A 167 6.53 19.60 7.83
N ASN A 168 5.91 20.70 7.46
CA ASN A 168 6.30 21.48 6.28
C ASN A 168 7.29 22.53 6.69
N HIS A 169 8.54 22.41 6.22
CA HIS A 169 9.62 23.32 6.55
C HIS A 169 9.46 24.72 5.96
N GLN A 170 8.66 24.88 4.90
CA GLN A 170 8.42 26.17 4.27
C GLN A 170 7.38 27.01 5.02
N THR A 171 6.35 26.34 5.56
CA THR A 171 5.27 27.00 6.30
C THR A 171 5.47 26.92 7.81
N GLU A 172 6.48 26.16 8.26
CA GLU A 172 6.78 25.87 9.67
C GLU A 172 5.59 25.29 10.44
N ALA A 173 4.76 24.50 9.76
CA ALA A 173 3.51 23.96 10.31
C ALA A 173 3.37 22.46 10.07
N LEU A 174 2.53 21.82 10.90
CA LEU A 174 2.11 20.44 10.70
C LEU A 174 0.99 20.38 9.65
N GLU A 175 1.13 19.42 8.74
CA GLU A 175 0.09 19.05 7.78
C GLU A 175 -0.39 17.64 8.11
N GLU A 176 -1.70 17.49 8.25
CA GLU A 176 -2.34 16.20 8.46
C GLU A 176 -3.08 15.79 7.18
N LEU A 177 -2.75 14.61 6.67
CA LEU A 177 -3.45 14.03 5.53
C LEU A 177 -4.37 12.93 6.03
N ALA A 178 -5.67 13.08 5.75
CA ALA A 178 -6.64 12.03 6.06
C ALA A 178 -6.45 10.82 5.13
N ASP A 179 -6.52 9.63 5.67
CA ASP A 179 -6.68 8.43 4.84
C ASP A 179 -8.04 8.49 4.14
N ARG A 180 -8.04 8.33 2.80
CA ARG A 180 -9.25 8.21 1.98
C ARG A 180 -9.48 6.77 1.59
#